data_1d429a1aebb935b3dc4dd853d6d00331
#
_entry.id   1d429a1aebb935b3dc4dd853d6d00331
#
_cell.length_a   1.000
_cell.length_b   1.000
_cell.length_c   1.000
_cell.angle_alpha   90.00
_cell.angle_beta   90.00
_cell.angle_gamma   90.00
#
_symmetry.space_group_name_H-M   'P 1'
#
loop_
_entity.id
_entity.type
_entity.pdbx_description
1 polymer ?
#
loop_
_entity_poly.entity_id
_entity_poly.type
_entity_poly.pdbx_seq_one_letter_code
_entity_poly.pdbx_strand_id
1 'polypeptide(L)' 'MSKQHVAICEKVALTIEEAAENSNIGQNRISGLLKEPRCPFVLYVGTKKLVKRKEFEKFISESVEI' A
#
# COMPACT_ATOMS: atom_id res chain seq x y z
N MET A 1 -22.23 9.51 -5.02
CA MET A 1 -21.72 9.24 -5.39
C MET A 1 -21.57 8.23 -5.80
N SER A 2 -21.57 8.12 -6.28
CA SER A 2 -21.45 7.14 -6.63
C SER A 2 -20.46 6.50 -6.37
N LYS A 3 -20.36 5.71 -6.17
CA LYS A 3 -19.48 5.18 -5.98
C LYS A 3 -18.93 4.65 -7.00
N GLN A 4 -18.01 5.02 -7.48
CA GLN A 4 -17.36 4.55 -8.43
C GLN A 4 -16.46 3.51 -8.03
N HIS A 5 -16.33 2.41 -8.60
CA HIS A 5 -15.32 1.46 -8.38
C HIS A 5 -14.14 1.77 -9.21
N VAL A 6 -13.09 2.24 -8.61
CA VAL A 6 -11.84 2.54 -9.28
C VAL A 6 -10.96 1.31 -9.16
N ALA A 7 -10.44 0.82 -10.27
CA ALA A 7 -9.55 -0.34 -10.25
C ALA A 7 -8.32 -0.03 -9.40
N ILE A 8 -7.79 -1.04 -8.73
CA ILE A 8 -6.63 -0.84 -7.86
C ILE A 8 -5.47 -0.22 -8.60
N CYS A 9 -5.25 -0.61 -9.84
CA CYS A 9 -4.15 -0.08 -10.64
C CYS A 9 -4.31 1.40 -10.97
N GLU A 10 -5.50 1.96 -10.76
CA GLU A 10 -5.74 3.38 -11.00
C GLU A 10 -5.75 4.21 -9.75
N LYS A 11 -5.63 3.60 -8.58
CA LYS A 11 -5.64 4.34 -7.33
C LYS A 11 -4.25 4.85 -7.02
N VAL A 12 -4.20 6.05 -6.48
CA VAL A 12 -2.93 6.63 -6.03
C VAL A 12 -2.53 6.03 -4.69
N ALA A 13 -3.50 5.79 -3.83
CA ALA A 13 -3.26 5.24 -2.51
C ALA A 13 -4.18 4.04 -2.29
N LEU A 14 -3.66 3.05 -1.57
CA LEU A 14 -4.38 1.81 -1.30
C LEU A 14 -4.55 1.64 0.20
N THR A 15 -5.62 0.97 0.60
CA THR A 15 -5.72 0.50 1.97
C THR A 15 -4.77 -0.68 2.12
N ILE A 16 -4.52 -1.08 3.38
CA ILE A 16 -3.66 -2.23 3.63
C ILE A 16 -4.26 -3.48 2.99
N GLU A 17 -5.59 -3.62 3.05
CA GLU A 17 -6.25 -4.77 2.43
C GLU A 17 -6.04 -4.77 0.92
N GLU A 18 -6.20 -3.63 0.29
CA GLU A 18 -6.01 -3.53 -1.15
C GLU A 18 -4.58 -3.82 -1.55
N ALA A 19 -3.63 -3.30 -0.78
CA ALA A 19 -2.23 -3.54 -1.05
C ALA A 19 -1.89 -5.02 -0.90
N ALA A 20 -2.49 -5.68 0.09
CA ALA A 20 -2.26 -7.10 0.29
C ALA A 20 -2.79 -7.92 -0.88
N GLU A 21 -3.98 -7.58 -1.36
CA GLU A 21 -4.55 -8.28 -2.50
C GLU A 21 -3.74 -8.06 -3.76
N ASN A 22 -3.31 -6.83 -3.96
CA ASN A 22 -2.59 -6.48 -5.17
C ASN A 22 -1.20 -7.11 -5.24
N SER A 23 -0.56 -7.28 -4.09
CA SER A 23 0.81 -7.77 -4.04
C SER A 23 0.95 -9.21 -3.58
N ASN A 24 -0.14 -9.77 -3.08
CA ASN A 24 -0.11 -11.12 -2.49
C ASN A 24 0.81 -11.19 -1.27
N ILE A 25 0.99 -10.07 -0.59
CA ILE A 25 1.75 -10.01 0.65
C ILE A 25 0.74 -9.89 1.78
N GLY A 26 0.99 -10.58 2.88
CA GLY A 26 0.05 -10.58 4.00
C GLY A 26 -0.14 -9.19 4.61
N GLN A 27 -1.34 -8.94 5.11
CA GLN A 27 -1.67 -7.64 5.70
C GLN A 27 -0.78 -7.31 6.90
N ASN A 28 -0.47 -8.32 7.71
CA ASN A 28 0.39 -8.09 8.87
C ASN A 28 1.78 -7.65 8.47
N ARG A 29 2.29 -8.21 7.40
CA ARG A 29 3.60 -7.84 6.89
C ARG A 29 3.59 -6.40 6.39
N ILE A 30 2.55 -6.04 5.63
CA ILE A 30 2.44 -4.67 5.11
C ILE A 30 2.28 -3.69 6.26
N SER A 31 1.45 -4.02 7.24
CA SER A 31 1.27 -3.16 8.41
C SER A 31 2.59 -2.94 9.12
N GLY A 32 3.40 -3.99 9.26
CA GLY A 32 4.71 -3.88 9.87
C GLY A 32 5.63 -2.97 9.09
N LEU A 33 5.60 -3.06 7.76
CA LEU A 33 6.41 -2.20 6.92
C LEU A 33 6.01 -0.74 7.05
N LEU A 34 4.72 -0.48 7.18
CA LEU A 34 4.23 0.90 7.32
C LEU A 34 4.67 1.54 8.62
N LYS A 35 5.01 0.74 9.63
CA LYS A 35 5.47 1.28 10.90
C LYS A 35 6.94 1.66 10.89
N GLU A 36 7.67 1.26 9.86
CA GLU A 36 9.08 1.60 9.76
C GLU A 36 9.24 3.11 9.57
N PRO A 37 10.16 3.75 10.27
CA PRO A 37 10.31 5.20 10.15
C PRO A 37 10.76 5.64 8.76
N ARG A 38 11.37 4.75 8.00
CA ARG A 38 11.84 5.09 6.67
C ARG A 38 11.00 4.50 5.55
N CYS A 39 9.78 4.10 5.87
CA CYS A 39 8.92 3.50 4.86
C CYS A 39 8.64 4.50 3.75
N PRO A 40 9.00 4.21 2.50
CA PRO A 40 8.83 5.17 1.43
C PRO A 40 7.42 5.22 0.86
N PHE A 41 6.58 4.27 1.25
CA PHE A 41 5.25 4.19 0.64
C PHE A 41 4.10 4.40 1.62
N VAL A 42 4.39 4.90 2.81
CA VAL A 42 3.32 5.17 3.77
C VAL A 42 2.74 6.55 3.52
N LEU A 43 1.41 6.66 3.61
CA LEU A 43 0.72 7.92 3.50
C LEU A 43 -0.22 8.05 4.69
N TYR A 44 -0.08 9.12 5.44
CA TYR A 44 -0.93 9.36 6.59
C TYR A 44 -2.07 10.29 6.18
N VAL A 45 -3.30 9.82 6.40
CA VAL A 45 -4.48 10.64 6.13
C VAL A 45 -5.28 10.64 7.43
N GLY A 46 -5.17 11.71 8.20
CA GLY A 46 -5.74 11.76 9.53
C GLY A 46 -5.10 10.71 10.39
N THR A 47 -5.92 9.82 10.94
CA THR A 47 -5.42 8.72 11.75
C THR A 47 -5.20 7.45 10.94
N LYS A 48 -5.46 7.49 9.64
CA LYS A 48 -5.33 6.30 8.80
C LYS A 48 -3.97 6.25 8.15
N LYS A 49 -3.49 5.04 7.93
CA LYS A 49 -2.27 4.80 7.16
C LYS A 49 -2.67 4.14 5.87
N LEU A 50 -2.25 4.71 4.78
CA LEU A 50 -2.51 4.16 3.45
C LEU A 50 -1.19 3.86 2.77
N VAL A 51 -1.26 3.13 1.69
CA VAL A 51 -0.08 2.71 0.93
C VAL A 51 -0.05 3.49 -0.37
N LYS A 52 1.07 4.18 -0.63
CA LYS A 52 1.25 4.87 -1.90
C LYS A 52 1.54 3.81 -2.96
N ARG A 53 0.64 3.69 -3.92
CA ARG A 53 0.70 2.58 -4.86
C ARG A 53 2.00 2.51 -5.65
N LYS A 54 2.40 3.61 -6.24
CA LYS A 54 3.60 3.59 -7.09
C LYS A 54 4.86 3.30 -6.30
N GLU A 55 5.00 3.92 -5.16
CA GLU A 55 6.17 3.69 -4.31
C GLU A 55 6.19 2.27 -3.77
N PHE A 56 5.00 1.73 -3.45
CA PHE A 56 4.90 0.37 -2.97
C PHE A 56 5.29 -0.62 -4.07
N GLU A 57 4.81 -0.38 -5.29
CA GLU A 57 5.15 -1.25 -6.42
C GLU A 57 6.64 -1.19 -6.71
N LYS A 58 7.23 0.00 -6.63
CA LYS A 58 8.65 0.14 -6.84
C LYS A 58 9.44 -0.60 -5.77
N PHE A 59 9.02 -0.47 -4.51
CA PHE A 59 9.67 -1.16 -3.41
C PHE A 59 9.67 -2.67 -3.64
N ILE A 60 8.52 -3.20 -4.03
CA ILE A 60 8.40 -4.62 -4.28
C ILE A 60 9.26 -5.05 -5.46
N SER A 61 9.28 -4.26 -6.53
CA SER A 61 10.02 -4.62 -7.73
C SER A 61 11.53 -4.64 -7.47
N GLU A 62 11.98 -3.88 -6.49
CA GLU A 62 13.40 -3.83 -6.15
C GLU A 62 13.77 -4.77 -5.02
N SER A 63 12.78 -5.45 -4.45
CA SER A 63 13.03 -6.35 -3.33
C SER A 63 13.10 -7.77 -3.82
N VAL A 64 14.02 -8.53 -3.24
CA VAL A 64 14.09 -9.96 -3.49
C VAL A 64 13.29 -10.68 -2.43
N GLU A 65 13.26 -10.12 -1.25
CA GLU A 65 12.64 -10.75 -0.12
C GLU A 65 12.03 -9.68 0.77
N ILE A 66 10.87 -9.95 1.28
CA ILE A 66 10.19 -9.02 2.19
C ILE A 66 9.84 -9.68 3.55
#